data_9a3f531aacf9bc88848631b287899225
#
_entry.id   9a3f531aacf9bc88848631b287899225
#
_cell.length_a   1.000
_cell.length_b   1.000
_cell.length_c   1.000
_cell.angle_alpha   90.00
_cell.angle_beta   90.00
_cell.angle_gamma   90.00
#
_symmetry.space_group_name_H-M   'P 1'
#
loop_
_entity.id
_entity.type
_entity.pdbx_description
1 polymer ?
#
loop_
_entity_poly.entity_id
_entity_poly.type
_entity_poly.pdbx_seq_one_letter_code
_entity_poly.pdbx_strand_id
1 'polypeptide(L)'
;MNKPRLHPWSRLLVSTALCWHLHLAVVPGHAQPRFEGEGRVVVVDESQSTVTLDHGPILGLMPAMRMAFPVQQAEQLLGLQVGALVRFSLQARGPEWVIATIDLVGDHPSPQSFSAPDIILPSLSGAPIHLSALRGKVILINFWVTWCGPCRAEMSTLDALYQQYRDRGLEVLAVNLDTAPPAKIRAFVAEVGVSLRVGLDPSSSTARIYRVLGLPTTYLIDRAGNVVVREVGGRNWLDGVSQLAIERLLQ
;
A
#
# COMPACT_ATOMS: atom_id res chain seq x y z
N MET A 1 -55.16 -29.60 81.95
CA MET A 1 -54.33 -28.95 82.96
C MET A 1 -53.04 -28.51 82.32
N ASN A 2 -52.69 -27.27 82.50
CA ASN A 2 -51.48 -26.54 82.26
C ASN A 2 -51.06 -26.07 80.84
N LYS A 3 -51.44 -24.84 80.58
CA LYS A 3 -50.64 -23.83 79.90
C LYS A 3 -49.30 -23.65 80.63
N PRO A 4 -48.26 -22.99 80.16
CA PRO A 4 -48.21 -21.76 79.28
C PRO A 4 -46.93 -21.67 78.38
N ARG A 5 -46.82 -20.78 77.59
CA ARG A 5 -46.38 -19.40 77.44
C ARG A 5 -45.69 -19.14 76.08
N LEU A 6 -46.14 -18.08 75.51
CA LEU A 6 -45.61 -17.29 74.44
C LEU A 6 -44.20 -16.81 74.76
N HIS A 7 -43.32 -16.68 73.71
CA HIS A 7 -42.64 -15.36 73.48
C HIS A 7 -42.08 -15.25 72.02
N PRO A 8 -42.18 -14.09 71.47
CA PRO A 8 -41.84 -13.83 70.09
C PRO A 8 -40.45 -13.19 69.98
N TRP A 9 -39.70 -13.51 69.02
CA TRP A 9 -38.60 -12.67 68.53
C TRP A 9 -38.53 -12.75 67.03
N SER A 10 -39.12 -11.75 66.44
CA SER A 10 -38.86 -11.30 65.07
C SER A 10 -37.36 -10.99 64.90
N ARG A 11 -36.68 -11.68 64.05
CA ARG A 11 -35.41 -11.20 63.51
C ARG A 11 -35.52 -11.15 62.01
N LEU A 12 -35.65 -9.93 61.52
CA LEU A 12 -35.41 -9.53 60.18
C LEU A 12 -33.96 -9.97 59.78
N LEU A 13 -33.87 -10.89 58.86
CA LEU A 13 -32.64 -11.12 58.12
C LEU A 13 -32.62 -10.18 56.92
N VAL A 14 -31.95 -9.07 57.07
CA VAL A 14 -31.57 -8.20 55.94
C VAL A 14 -30.54 -8.99 55.12
N SER A 15 -31.01 -9.49 53.96
CA SER A 15 -30.16 -10.13 52.99
C SER A 15 -29.39 -9.04 52.24
N THR A 16 -28.17 -8.75 52.64
CA THR A 16 -27.22 -7.92 51.91
C THR A 16 -26.71 -8.73 50.73
N ALA A 17 -27.35 -8.52 49.56
CA ALA A 17 -26.84 -8.99 48.30
C ALA A 17 -25.51 -8.23 48.02
N LEU A 18 -24.39 -8.89 48.27
CA LEU A 18 -23.06 -8.45 47.82
C LEU A 18 -23.03 -8.58 46.30
N CYS A 19 -23.29 -7.48 45.60
CA CYS A 19 -22.95 -7.36 44.17
C CYS A 19 -21.41 -7.43 44.05
N TRP A 20 -20.88 -8.57 43.68
CA TRP A 20 -19.54 -8.73 43.19
C TRP A 20 -19.47 -8.10 41.78
N HIS A 21 -19.12 -6.84 41.69
CA HIS A 21 -18.66 -6.26 40.44
C HIS A 21 -17.34 -6.94 40.09
N LEU A 22 -17.40 -7.92 39.20
CA LEU A 22 -16.23 -8.44 38.50
C LEU A 22 -15.70 -7.29 37.65
N HIS A 23 -14.73 -6.52 38.19
CA HIS A 23 -13.89 -5.67 37.39
C HIS A 23 -13.01 -6.60 36.55
N LEU A 24 -13.45 -6.85 35.31
CA LEU A 24 -12.57 -7.35 34.26
C LEU A 24 -11.48 -6.31 34.09
N ALA A 25 -10.36 -6.52 34.78
CA ALA A 25 -9.13 -5.79 34.53
C ALA A 25 -8.79 -6.08 33.05
N VAL A 26 -8.94 -5.08 32.20
CA VAL A 26 -8.36 -5.07 30.87
C VAL A 26 -6.86 -5.16 31.08
N VAL A 27 -6.33 -6.38 30.95
CA VAL A 27 -4.88 -6.59 30.94
C VAL A 27 -4.36 -5.84 29.71
N PRO A 28 -3.49 -4.82 29.89
CA PRO A 28 -2.91 -4.15 28.72
C PRO A 28 -2.21 -5.22 27.89
N GLY A 29 -2.63 -5.34 26.62
CA GLY A 29 -2.07 -6.31 25.69
C GLY A 29 -0.54 -6.17 25.71
N HIS A 30 0.15 -7.23 26.08
CA HIS A 30 1.61 -7.28 25.98
C HIS A 30 1.96 -7.03 24.53
N ALA A 31 2.63 -5.90 24.24
CA ALA A 31 3.17 -5.64 22.93
C ALA A 31 4.06 -6.83 22.57
N GLN A 32 3.69 -7.57 21.51
CA GLN A 32 4.51 -8.71 21.09
C GLN A 32 5.90 -8.21 20.71
N PRO A 33 6.96 -8.96 21.05
CA PRO A 33 8.32 -8.55 20.74
C PRO A 33 8.45 -8.39 19.21
N ARG A 34 9.01 -7.26 18.80
CA ARG A 34 9.39 -7.00 17.41
C ARG A 34 10.89 -7.14 17.30
N PHE A 35 11.32 -7.79 16.22
CA PHE A 35 12.72 -7.96 15.89
C PHE A 35 13.01 -7.23 14.59
N GLU A 36 14.05 -6.43 14.56
CA GLU A 36 14.45 -5.68 13.38
C GLU A 36 15.60 -6.37 12.66
N GLY A 37 15.60 -6.30 11.34
CA GLY A 37 16.64 -6.83 10.48
C GLY A 37 16.83 -6.01 9.22
N GLU A 38 17.95 -6.24 8.55
CA GLU A 38 18.24 -5.73 7.22
C GLU A 38 18.58 -6.90 6.30
N GLY A 39 18.18 -6.80 5.04
CA GLY A 39 18.42 -7.86 4.06
C GLY A 39 18.24 -7.39 2.63
N ARG A 40 18.65 -8.25 1.71
CA ARG A 40 18.44 -8.05 0.27
C ARG A 40 17.29 -8.89 -0.22
N VAL A 41 16.39 -8.30 -0.98
CA VAL A 41 15.28 -9.01 -1.63
C VAL A 41 15.84 -9.99 -2.67
N VAL A 42 15.47 -11.26 -2.55
CA VAL A 42 15.85 -12.34 -3.47
C VAL A 42 14.69 -12.78 -4.36
N VAL A 43 13.49 -12.90 -3.77
CA VAL A 43 12.25 -13.24 -4.48
C VAL A 43 11.12 -12.44 -3.87
N VAL A 44 10.22 -11.94 -4.70
CA VAL A 44 8.91 -11.42 -4.30
C VAL A 44 7.86 -12.36 -4.88
N ASP A 45 7.12 -13.04 -4.02
CA ASP A 45 6.01 -13.92 -4.43
C ASP A 45 4.70 -13.30 -3.98
N GLU A 46 4.08 -12.59 -4.91
CA GLU A 46 2.82 -11.89 -4.67
C GLU A 46 1.65 -12.86 -4.48
N SER A 47 1.71 -14.03 -5.15
CA SER A 47 0.65 -15.04 -5.08
C SER A 47 0.54 -15.68 -3.70
N GLN A 48 1.66 -15.81 -3.00
CA GLN A 48 1.76 -16.35 -1.65
C GLN A 48 1.85 -15.26 -0.58
N SER A 49 1.88 -13.97 -0.99
CA SER A 49 2.13 -12.84 -0.10
C SER A 49 3.41 -13.03 0.74
N THR A 50 4.50 -13.45 0.08
CA THR A 50 5.80 -13.70 0.71
C THR A 50 6.93 -12.94 0.04
N VAL A 51 7.97 -12.62 0.81
CA VAL A 51 9.24 -12.11 0.30
C VAL A 51 10.38 -12.97 0.82
N THR A 52 11.27 -13.41 -0.07
CA THR A 52 12.51 -14.09 0.31
C THR A 52 13.61 -13.06 0.48
N LEU A 53 14.20 -13.01 1.66
CA LEU A 53 15.28 -12.12 2.02
C LEU A 53 16.57 -12.91 2.26
N ASP A 54 17.68 -12.37 1.76
CA ASP A 54 19.05 -12.72 2.18
C ASP A 54 19.43 -11.70 3.26
N HIS A 55 19.26 -12.06 4.54
CA HIS A 55 19.33 -11.11 5.65
C HIS A 55 20.54 -11.35 6.54
N GLY A 56 21.02 -10.27 7.15
CA GLY A 56 22.01 -10.32 8.23
C GLY A 56 21.46 -10.97 9.51
N PRO A 57 22.27 -11.06 10.56
CA PRO A 57 21.80 -11.60 11.83
C PRO A 57 20.69 -10.70 12.41
N ILE A 58 19.60 -11.32 12.84
CA ILE A 58 18.50 -10.65 13.54
C ILE A 58 18.74 -10.89 15.02
N LEU A 59 19.15 -9.84 15.74
CA LEU A 59 19.60 -9.94 17.12
C LEU A 59 18.50 -10.52 18.04
N GLY A 60 18.87 -11.56 18.76
CA GLY A 60 17.96 -12.25 19.68
C GLY A 60 16.97 -13.21 19.02
N LEU A 61 17.03 -13.39 17.70
CA LEU A 61 16.10 -14.26 16.97
C LEU A 61 16.79 -15.31 16.11
N MET A 62 17.60 -14.92 15.12
CA MET A 62 18.19 -15.88 14.18
C MET A 62 19.50 -15.35 13.56
N PRO A 63 20.41 -16.26 13.13
CA PRO A 63 21.63 -15.88 12.41
C PRO A 63 21.33 -15.37 11.00
N ALA A 64 22.35 -14.82 10.33
CA ALA A 64 22.28 -14.46 8.92
C ALA A 64 21.93 -15.69 8.06
N MET A 65 20.90 -15.56 7.21
CA MET A 65 20.46 -16.63 6.32
C MET A 65 19.56 -16.10 5.20
N ARG A 66 19.24 -17.00 4.26
CA ARG A 66 18.21 -16.75 3.25
C ARG A 66 16.94 -17.44 3.65
N MET A 67 15.86 -16.67 3.78
CA MET A 67 14.57 -17.18 4.25
C MET A 67 13.40 -16.44 3.59
N ALA A 68 12.29 -17.16 3.33
CA ALA A 68 11.03 -16.59 2.92
C ALA A 68 10.21 -16.22 4.14
N PHE A 69 9.66 -15.00 4.13
CA PHE A 69 8.77 -14.50 5.17
C PHE A 69 7.42 -14.13 4.57
N PRO A 70 6.30 -14.57 5.16
CA PRO A 70 5.01 -13.97 4.83
C PRO A 70 4.99 -12.51 5.28
N VAL A 71 4.29 -11.66 4.52
CA VAL A 71 4.05 -10.27 4.92
C VAL A 71 2.70 -10.16 5.61
N GLN A 72 2.58 -9.23 6.55
CA GLN A 72 1.33 -9.00 7.27
C GLN A 72 0.25 -8.43 6.35
N GLN A 73 0.66 -7.64 5.38
CA GLN A 73 -0.20 -6.99 4.39
C GLN A 73 0.44 -7.15 3.01
N ALA A 74 -0.32 -7.66 2.04
CA ALA A 74 0.19 -7.94 0.70
C ALA A 74 0.76 -6.68 0.00
N GLU A 75 0.23 -5.49 0.34
CA GLU A 75 0.69 -4.20 -0.18
C GLU A 75 2.15 -3.88 0.17
N GLN A 76 2.68 -4.51 1.22
CA GLN A 76 4.09 -4.35 1.60
C GLN A 76 5.07 -4.89 0.53
N LEU A 77 4.56 -5.72 -0.39
CA LEU A 77 5.34 -6.23 -1.53
C LEU A 77 5.42 -5.24 -2.69
N LEU A 78 4.52 -4.24 -2.72
CA LEU A 78 4.51 -3.24 -3.79
C LEU A 78 5.80 -2.41 -3.77
N GLY A 79 6.44 -2.28 -4.92
CA GLY A 79 7.71 -1.55 -5.06
C GLY A 79 8.96 -2.31 -4.60
N LEU A 80 8.84 -3.51 -4.05
CA LEU A 80 9.99 -4.34 -3.75
C LEU A 80 10.54 -4.95 -5.04
N GLN A 81 11.83 -4.77 -5.27
CA GLN A 81 12.53 -5.35 -6.42
C GLN A 81 13.60 -6.33 -5.97
N VAL A 82 13.83 -7.39 -6.75
CA VAL A 82 14.96 -8.31 -6.53
C VAL A 82 16.25 -7.52 -6.55
N GLY A 83 17.07 -7.73 -5.52
CA GLY A 83 18.32 -7.00 -5.32
C GLY A 83 18.19 -5.75 -4.43
N ALA A 84 16.99 -5.27 -4.15
CA ALA A 84 16.78 -4.13 -3.25
C ALA A 84 17.24 -4.47 -1.82
N LEU A 85 17.89 -3.50 -1.17
CA LEU A 85 18.21 -3.58 0.26
C LEU A 85 17.02 -3.07 1.05
N VAL A 86 16.59 -3.84 2.05
CA VAL A 86 15.42 -3.52 2.88
C VAL A 86 15.76 -3.59 4.36
N ARG A 87 15.11 -2.71 5.14
CA ARG A 87 14.98 -2.85 6.58
C ARG A 87 13.59 -3.37 6.87
N PHE A 88 13.47 -4.32 7.78
CA PHE A 88 12.20 -4.94 8.10
C PHE A 88 12.07 -5.23 9.59
N SER A 89 10.82 -5.34 10.05
CA SER A 89 10.54 -5.83 11.40
C SER A 89 9.71 -7.10 11.34
N LEU A 90 10.03 -8.05 12.23
CA LEU A 90 9.33 -9.32 12.40
C LEU A 90 8.47 -9.30 13.65
N GLN A 91 7.30 -9.91 13.54
CA GLN A 91 6.39 -10.18 14.63
C GLN A 91 5.96 -11.64 14.60
N ALA A 92 5.81 -12.27 15.78
CA ALA A 92 5.32 -13.64 15.87
C ALA A 92 3.82 -13.69 15.53
N ARG A 93 3.45 -14.64 14.67
CA ARG A 93 2.06 -15.01 14.36
C ARG A 93 1.89 -16.51 14.54
N GLY A 94 1.58 -16.93 15.75
CA GLY A 94 1.65 -18.34 16.11
C GLY A 94 3.08 -18.87 16.03
N PRO A 95 3.34 -19.97 15.29
CA PRO A 95 4.69 -20.53 15.12
C PRO A 95 5.53 -19.81 14.06
N GLU A 96 4.96 -18.87 13.30
CA GLU A 96 5.60 -18.22 12.16
C GLU A 96 6.05 -16.80 12.48
N TRP A 97 7.13 -16.37 11.83
CA TRP A 97 7.59 -14.99 11.81
C TRP A 97 7.06 -14.31 10.58
N VAL A 98 6.32 -13.22 10.78
CA VAL A 98 5.68 -12.44 9.72
C VAL A 98 6.31 -11.06 9.68
N ILE A 99 6.58 -10.56 8.49
CA ILE A 99 7.02 -9.17 8.32
C ILE A 99 5.86 -8.23 8.69
N ALA A 100 6.08 -7.45 9.76
CA ALA A 100 5.16 -6.41 10.20
C ALA A 100 5.39 -5.09 9.45
N THR A 101 6.66 -4.74 9.19
CA THR A 101 7.04 -3.59 8.35
C THR A 101 8.21 -3.99 7.45
N ILE A 102 8.29 -3.44 6.25
CA ILE A 102 9.42 -3.58 5.34
C ILE A 102 9.61 -2.28 4.58
N ASP A 103 10.82 -1.74 4.61
CA ASP A 103 11.19 -0.47 4.03
C ASP A 103 12.47 -0.62 3.20
N LEU A 104 12.56 0.07 2.06
CA LEU A 104 13.78 0.11 1.26
C LEU A 104 14.89 0.89 1.99
N VAL A 105 16.10 0.33 2.04
CA VAL A 105 17.29 1.01 2.57
C VAL A 105 18.07 1.62 1.40
N GLY A 106 18.30 2.93 1.45
CA GLY A 106 19.00 3.69 0.42
C GLY A 106 18.14 4.78 -0.19
N ASP A 107 18.62 5.48 -1.21
CA ASP A 107 17.97 6.63 -1.88
C ASP A 107 16.65 6.32 -2.61
N HIS A 108 16.06 5.15 -2.37
CA HIS A 108 14.67 4.89 -2.69
C HIS A 108 13.85 5.35 -1.50
N PRO A 109 13.07 6.43 -1.62
CA PRO A 109 12.18 6.80 -0.53
C PRO A 109 11.28 5.60 -0.24
N SER A 110 11.41 5.06 0.98
CA SER A 110 10.33 4.32 1.66
C SER A 110 9.02 5.04 1.37
N PRO A 111 7.87 4.37 1.28
CA PRO A 111 6.61 5.07 1.26
C PRO A 111 6.36 5.72 2.63
N GLN A 112 7.22 6.67 3.02
CA GLN A 112 6.79 7.76 3.86
C GLN A 112 5.82 8.52 2.97
N SER A 113 4.55 8.47 3.33
CA SER A 113 3.54 9.24 2.65
C SER A 113 3.99 10.70 2.57
N PHE A 114 4.59 11.07 1.46
CA PHE A 114 4.93 12.46 1.19
C PHE A 114 3.85 13.04 0.30
N SER A 115 3.55 14.29 0.50
CA SER A 115 2.57 14.97 -0.35
C SER A 115 3.04 14.92 -1.80
N ALA A 116 2.19 14.40 -2.68
CA ALA A 116 2.49 14.37 -4.11
C ALA A 116 2.72 15.79 -4.62
N PRO A 117 3.87 16.06 -5.27
CA PRO A 117 4.11 17.36 -5.86
C PRO A 117 2.99 17.76 -6.81
N ASP A 118 2.48 18.99 -6.69
CA ASP A 118 1.46 19.47 -7.62
C ASP A 118 2.08 19.71 -9.00
N ILE A 119 1.34 19.33 -10.03
CA ILE A 119 1.77 19.42 -11.42
C ILE A 119 0.63 19.95 -12.30
N ILE A 120 1.02 20.67 -13.34
CA ILE A 120 0.12 21.12 -14.39
C ILE A 120 0.70 20.64 -15.71
N LEU A 121 -0.06 19.85 -16.46
CA LEU A 121 0.37 19.26 -17.71
C LEU A 121 -0.58 19.62 -18.85
N PRO A 122 -0.06 19.99 -20.04
CA PRO A 122 -0.84 19.92 -21.27
C PRO A 122 -1.40 18.49 -21.46
N SER A 123 -2.59 18.35 -22.03
CA SER A 123 -3.17 17.04 -22.29
C SER A 123 -3.44 16.82 -23.79
N LEU A 124 -3.58 15.55 -24.17
CA LEU A 124 -4.01 15.20 -25.52
C LEU A 124 -5.46 15.63 -25.82
N SER A 125 -6.29 15.82 -24.81
CA SER A 125 -7.68 16.30 -24.94
C SER A 125 -7.79 17.81 -25.09
N GLY A 126 -6.69 18.55 -24.92
CA GLY A 126 -6.63 20.02 -25.05
C GLY A 126 -6.74 20.77 -23.72
N ALA A 127 -7.58 20.34 -22.79
CA ALA A 127 -7.67 20.98 -21.47
C ALA A 127 -6.49 20.57 -20.57
N PRO A 128 -5.81 21.52 -19.88
CA PRO A 128 -4.69 21.17 -19.00
C PRO A 128 -5.16 20.29 -17.84
N ILE A 129 -4.27 19.42 -17.40
CA ILE A 129 -4.47 18.55 -16.24
C ILE A 129 -3.79 19.19 -15.04
N HIS A 130 -4.56 19.48 -14.00
CA HIS A 130 -4.07 19.93 -12.71
C HIS A 130 -4.20 18.78 -11.71
N LEU A 131 -3.09 18.31 -11.14
CA LEU A 131 -3.14 17.21 -10.17
C LEU A 131 -3.94 17.60 -8.92
N SER A 132 -3.81 18.85 -8.47
CA SER A 132 -4.57 19.37 -7.33
C SER A 132 -6.08 19.32 -7.53
N ALA A 133 -6.57 19.41 -8.78
CA ALA A 133 -7.99 19.28 -9.10
C ALA A 133 -8.52 17.84 -8.98
N LEU A 134 -7.63 16.85 -8.83
CA LEU A 134 -7.97 15.44 -8.65
C LEU A 134 -7.95 15.01 -7.18
N ARG A 135 -7.71 15.92 -6.23
CA ARG A 135 -7.75 15.59 -4.79
C ARG A 135 -9.10 14.99 -4.40
N GLY A 136 -9.07 14.10 -3.42
CA GLY A 136 -10.24 13.31 -3.02
C GLY A 136 -10.43 12.04 -3.84
N LYS A 137 -9.65 11.87 -4.92
CA LYS A 137 -9.56 10.61 -5.68
C LYS A 137 -8.29 9.85 -5.30
N VAL A 138 -8.32 8.54 -5.51
CA VAL A 138 -7.11 7.72 -5.59
C VAL A 138 -6.53 7.88 -6.98
N ILE A 139 -5.23 8.17 -7.09
CA ILE A 139 -4.62 8.51 -8.37
C ILE A 139 -3.44 7.58 -8.65
N LEU A 140 -3.41 6.98 -9.83
CA LEU A 140 -2.22 6.37 -10.41
C LEU A 140 -1.61 7.34 -11.41
N ILE A 141 -0.36 7.77 -11.17
CA ILE A 141 0.43 8.52 -12.15
C ILE A 141 1.44 7.56 -12.75
N ASN A 142 1.33 7.29 -14.05
CA ASN A 142 2.24 6.41 -14.78
C ASN A 142 3.08 7.23 -15.77
N PHE A 143 4.41 7.16 -15.65
CA PHE A 143 5.35 7.81 -16.56
C PHE A 143 5.80 6.82 -17.64
N TRP A 144 5.69 7.23 -18.91
CA TRP A 144 5.91 6.34 -20.04
C TRP A 144 6.35 7.06 -21.32
N VAL A 145 6.84 6.27 -22.29
CA VAL A 145 7.14 6.74 -23.66
C VAL A 145 6.64 5.70 -24.70
N THR A 146 6.43 6.12 -25.93
CA THR A 146 5.85 5.26 -27.01
C THR A 146 6.77 4.10 -27.41
N TRP A 147 8.07 4.24 -27.28
CA TRP A 147 9.08 3.24 -27.65
C TRP A 147 9.47 2.29 -26.51
N CYS A 148 8.87 2.40 -25.35
CA CYS A 148 9.11 1.55 -24.19
C CYS A 148 8.23 0.29 -24.25
N GLY A 149 8.80 -0.87 -24.52
CA GLY A 149 8.08 -2.14 -24.58
C GLY A 149 7.28 -2.50 -23.33
N PRO A 150 7.92 -2.50 -22.13
CA PRO A 150 7.21 -2.74 -20.88
C PRO A 150 6.09 -1.75 -20.59
N CYS A 151 6.26 -0.45 -20.95
CA CYS A 151 5.21 0.56 -20.80
C CYS A 151 3.97 0.21 -21.63
N ARG A 152 4.19 -0.19 -22.90
CA ARG A 152 3.10 -0.61 -23.79
C ARG A 152 2.35 -1.82 -23.23
N ALA A 153 3.08 -2.79 -22.68
CA ALA A 153 2.50 -4.02 -22.14
C ALA A 153 1.58 -3.76 -20.93
N GLU A 154 1.95 -2.80 -20.04
CA GLU A 154 1.13 -2.51 -18.85
C GLU A 154 -0.07 -1.60 -19.12
N MET A 155 -0.09 -0.82 -20.21
CA MET A 155 -1.16 0.15 -20.49
C MET A 155 -2.55 -0.48 -20.54
N SER A 156 -2.68 -1.69 -21.07
CA SER A 156 -3.95 -2.41 -21.12
C SER A 156 -4.47 -2.78 -19.73
N THR A 157 -3.57 -3.14 -18.81
CA THR A 157 -3.95 -3.47 -17.42
C THR A 157 -4.28 -2.23 -16.62
N LEU A 158 -3.58 -1.10 -16.86
CA LEU A 158 -3.92 0.20 -16.28
C LEU A 158 -5.29 0.70 -16.76
N ASP A 159 -5.59 0.54 -18.06
CA ASP A 159 -6.88 0.94 -18.59
C ASP A 159 -8.01 0.08 -18.03
N ALA A 160 -7.84 -1.24 -18.00
CA ALA A 160 -8.83 -2.15 -17.42
C ALA A 160 -9.08 -1.84 -15.94
N LEU A 161 -8.02 -1.56 -15.17
CA LEU A 161 -8.12 -1.12 -13.78
C LEU A 161 -8.90 0.19 -13.66
N TYR A 162 -8.60 1.18 -14.51
CA TYR A 162 -9.33 2.44 -14.57
C TYR A 162 -10.81 2.22 -14.83
N GLN A 163 -11.17 1.42 -15.84
CA GLN A 163 -12.56 1.11 -16.16
C GLN A 163 -13.30 0.45 -14.99
N GLN A 164 -12.61 -0.42 -14.23
CA GLN A 164 -13.17 -1.15 -13.11
C GLN A 164 -13.47 -0.23 -11.91
N TYR A 165 -12.61 0.77 -11.64
CA TYR A 165 -12.66 1.53 -10.39
C TYR A 165 -12.93 3.04 -10.54
N ARG A 166 -13.03 3.59 -11.76
CA ARG A 166 -13.28 5.02 -11.99
C ARG A 166 -14.53 5.55 -11.26
N ASP A 167 -15.59 4.77 -11.25
CA ASP A 167 -16.85 5.15 -10.62
C ASP A 167 -16.78 5.08 -9.08
N ARG A 168 -15.74 4.41 -8.55
CA ARG A 168 -15.39 4.38 -7.12
C ARG A 168 -14.37 5.45 -6.73
N GLY A 169 -13.88 6.22 -7.68
CA GLY A 169 -12.98 7.35 -7.43
C GLY A 169 -11.51 7.08 -7.75
N LEU A 170 -11.19 6.07 -8.58
CA LEU A 170 -9.86 5.93 -9.16
C LEU A 170 -9.69 6.86 -10.36
N GLU A 171 -8.54 7.50 -10.47
CA GLU A 171 -8.08 8.22 -11.66
C GLU A 171 -6.73 7.65 -12.10
N VAL A 172 -6.53 7.47 -13.40
CA VAL A 172 -5.25 7.07 -13.98
C VAL A 172 -4.76 8.16 -14.92
N LEU A 173 -3.62 8.75 -14.57
CA LEU A 173 -2.94 9.79 -15.34
C LEU A 173 -1.69 9.21 -15.98
N ALA A 174 -1.73 9.00 -17.29
CA ALA A 174 -0.59 8.55 -18.07
C ALA A 174 0.24 9.76 -18.54
N VAL A 175 1.42 9.97 -17.94
CA VAL A 175 2.32 11.10 -18.26
C VAL A 175 3.33 10.64 -19.32
N ASN A 176 3.16 11.16 -20.52
CA ASN A 176 4.03 10.85 -21.65
C ASN A 176 5.24 11.80 -21.69
N LEU A 177 6.45 11.21 -21.82
CA LEU A 177 7.73 11.94 -21.83
C LEU A 177 8.35 12.04 -23.24
N ASP A 178 7.65 11.60 -24.29
CA ASP A 178 8.17 11.75 -25.65
C ASP A 178 8.31 13.21 -26.06
N THR A 179 9.37 13.51 -26.77
CA THR A 179 9.54 14.80 -27.47
C THR A 179 8.80 14.84 -28.82
N ALA A 180 8.10 13.75 -29.17
CA ALA A 180 7.33 13.63 -30.40
C ALA A 180 6.12 14.57 -30.44
N PRO A 181 5.67 15.01 -31.62
CA PRO A 181 4.46 15.80 -31.72
C PRO A 181 3.22 15.10 -31.11
N PRO A 182 2.30 15.82 -30.48
CA PRO A 182 1.10 15.25 -29.85
C PRO A 182 0.26 14.34 -30.76
N ALA A 183 0.28 14.61 -32.07
CA ALA A 183 -0.40 13.77 -33.07
C ALA A 183 0.13 12.33 -33.11
N LYS A 184 1.45 12.13 -32.97
CA LYS A 184 2.06 10.79 -32.92
C LYS A 184 1.69 10.06 -31.63
N ILE A 185 1.69 10.76 -30.49
CA ILE A 185 1.29 10.20 -29.22
C ILE A 185 -0.19 9.80 -29.24
N ARG A 186 -1.05 10.64 -29.84
CA ARG A 186 -2.48 10.33 -30.02
C ARG A 186 -2.70 9.09 -30.90
N ALA A 187 -1.95 8.98 -32.01
CA ALA A 187 -2.01 7.80 -32.87
C ALA A 187 -1.62 6.51 -32.14
N PHE A 188 -0.56 6.57 -31.33
CA PHE A 188 -0.13 5.46 -30.48
C PHE A 188 -1.20 5.07 -29.45
N VAL A 189 -1.77 6.03 -28.71
CA VAL A 189 -2.84 5.76 -27.73
C VAL A 189 -4.05 5.11 -28.39
N ALA A 190 -4.42 5.58 -29.59
CA ALA A 190 -5.50 4.98 -30.38
C ALA A 190 -5.16 3.56 -30.85
N GLU A 191 -3.89 3.30 -31.25
CA GLU A 191 -3.42 1.96 -31.67
C GLU A 191 -3.47 0.97 -30.51
N VAL A 192 -3.04 1.39 -29.29
CA VAL A 192 -3.09 0.55 -28.07
C VAL A 192 -4.52 0.36 -27.58
N GLY A 193 -5.43 1.26 -27.93
CA GLY A 193 -6.86 1.16 -27.61
C GLY A 193 -7.21 1.46 -26.16
N VAL A 194 -6.45 2.36 -25.50
CA VAL A 194 -6.68 2.77 -24.10
C VAL A 194 -7.39 4.12 -24.01
N SER A 195 -8.18 4.30 -22.96
CA SER A 195 -9.00 5.50 -22.71
C SER A 195 -8.46 6.36 -21.56
N LEU A 196 -7.21 6.14 -21.16
CA LEU A 196 -6.55 6.85 -20.07
C LEU A 196 -6.41 8.34 -20.35
N ARG A 197 -6.41 9.14 -19.28
CA ARG A 197 -6.08 10.56 -19.35
C ARG A 197 -4.58 10.71 -19.59
N VAL A 198 -4.20 11.34 -20.72
CA VAL A 198 -2.80 11.50 -21.10
C VAL A 198 -2.34 12.94 -20.92
N GLY A 199 -1.35 13.13 -20.04
CA GLY A 199 -0.60 14.37 -19.87
C GLY A 199 0.69 14.33 -20.69
N LEU A 200 1.16 15.48 -21.15
CA LEU A 200 2.36 15.64 -21.96
C LEU A 200 3.46 16.35 -21.17
N ASP A 201 4.63 15.73 -21.03
CA ASP A 201 5.82 16.30 -20.37
C ASP A 201 7.07 16.12 -21.23
N PRO A 202 7.12 16.72 -22.44
CA PRO A 202 8.25 16.56 -23.37
C PRO A 202 9.56 17.13 -22.81
N SER A 203 9.50 17.99 -21.82
CA SER A 203 10.67 18.53 -21.12
C SER A 203 11.16 17.66 -19.99
N SER A 204 10.40 16.60 -19.64
CA SER A 204 10.63 15.77 -18.47
C SER A 204 10.72 16.54 -17.14
N SER A 205 10.09 17.72 -17.07
CA SER A 205 10.11 18.56 -15.87
C SER A 205 9.36 17.90 -14.72
N THR A 206 8.20 17.33 -15.01
CA THR A 206 7.40 16.55 -14.04
C THR A 206 8.11 15.28 -13.63
N ALA A 207 8.69 14.55 -14.59
CA ALA A 207 9.47 13.35 -14.32
C ALA A 207 10.65 13.63 -13.36
N ARG A 208 11.33 14.79 -13.51
CA ARG A 208 12.39 15.21 -12.58
C ARG A 208 11.86 15.52 -11.18
N ILE A 209 10.72 16.21 -11.06
CA ILE A 209 10.08 16.52 -9.76
C ILE A 209 9.73 15.20 -9.03
N TYR A 210 9.22 14.22 -9.77
CA TYR A 210 8.88 12.89 -9.25
C TYR A 210 10.09 11.94 -9.18
N ARG A 211 11.31 12.40 -9.51
CA ARG A 211 12.54 11.60 -9.49
C ARG A 211 12.42 10.29 -10.27
N VAL A 212 11.83 10.36 -11.46
CA VAL A 212 11.72 9.22 -12.38
C VAL A 212 13.09 8.89 -12.95
N LEU A 213 13.63 7.72 -12.62
CA LEU A 213 14.96 7.26 -13.04
C LEU A 213 14.89 6.15 -14.09
N GLY A 214 13.74 5.55 -14.30
CA GLY A 214 13.51 4.46 -15.25
C GLY A 214 12.05 4.43 -15.70
N LEU A 215 11.76 3.69 -16.79
CA LEU A 215 10.41 3.61 -17.35
C LEU A 215 9.98 2.14 -17.53
N PRO A 216 8.69 1.87 -17.28
CA PRO A 216 7.73 2.78 -16.67
C PRO A 216 8.02 3.04 -15.19
N THR A 217 7.54 4.15 -14.67
CA THR A 217 7.47 4.39 -13.21
C THR A 217 6.06 4.82 -12.87
N THR A 218 5.47 4.19 -11.86
CA THR A 218 4.10 4.48 -11.44
C THR A 218 4.06 4.87 -9.97
N TYR A 219 3.28 5.90 -9.67
CA TYR A 219 3.00 6.37 -8.32
C TYR A 219 1.54 6.15 -7.99
N LEU A 220 1.24 5.56 -6.84
CA LEU A 220 -0.10 5.48 -6.28
C LEU A 220 -0.24 6.55 -5.19
N ILE A 221 -1.28 7.38 -5.32
CA ILE A 221 -1.55 8.53 -4.47
C ILE A 221 -2.91 8.33 -3.82
N ASP A 222 -2.97 8.53 -2.51
CA ASP A 222 -4.21 8.42 -1.73
C ASP A 222 -5.14 9.64 -1.93
N ARG A 223 -6.35 9.58 -1.35
CA ARG A 223 -7.33 10.67 -1.41
C ARG A 223 -6.87 11.98 -0.76
N ALA A 224 -5.96 11.91 0.21
CA ALA A 224 -5.35 13.06 0.87
C ALA A 224 -4.26 13.73 0.00
N GLY A 225 -3.84 13.05 -1.07
CA GLY A 225 -2.80 13.51 -1.98
C GLY A 225 -1.41 13.09 -1.57
N ASN A 226 -1.26 12.05 -0.76
CA ASN A 226 0.04 11.50 -0.40
C ASN A 226 0.41 10.36 -1.32
N VAL A 227 1.67 10.29 -1.72
CA VAL A 227 2.24 9.14 -2.41
C VAL A 227 2.35 7.98 -1.42
N VAL A 228 1.72 6.85 -1.72
CA VAL A 228 1.74 5.65 -0.87
C VAL A 228 2.50 4.49 -1.50
N VAL A 229 2.66 4.47 -2.81
CA VAL A 229 3.46 3.48 -3.54
C VAL A 229 4.23 4.16 -4.67
N ARG A 230 5.46 3.71 -4.90
CA ARG A 230 6.26 3.97 -6.10
C ARG A 230 6.70 2.64 -6.69
N GLU A 231 6.29 2.36 -7.90
CA GLU A 231 6.67 1.16 -8.66
C GLU A 231 7.59 1.55 -9.83
N VAL A 232 8.67 0.81 -10.05
CA VAL A 232 9.60 1.03 -11.17
C VAL A 232 9.70 -0.26 -11.98
N GLY A 233 9.40 -0.16 -13.26
CA GLY A 233 9.30 -1.31 -14.17
C GLY A 233 7.86 -1.66 -14.50
N GLY A 234 7.66 -2.43 -15.58
CA GLY A 234 6.34 -2.85 -16.04
C GLY A 234 5.70 -3.84 -15.08
N ARG A 235 4.42 -3.64 -14.80
CA ARG A 235 3.62 -4.46 -13.89
C ARG A 235 2.27 -4.82 -14.48
N ASN A 236 1.72 -5.95 -14.04
CA ASN A 236 0.31 -6.28 -14.27
C ASN A 236 -0.55 -5.68 -13.15
N TRP A 237 -1.17 -4.53 -13.41
CA TRP A 237 -1.99 -3.82 -12.41
C TRP A 237 -3.30 -4.51 -12.06
N LEU A 238 -3.63 -5.63 -12.73
CA LEU A 238 -4.77 -6.49 -12.40
C LEU A 238 -4.37 -7.67 -11.49
N ASP A 239 -3.12 -7.73 -11.01
CA ASP A 239 -2.77 -8.73 -9.99
C ASP A 239 -3.50 -8.47 -8.67
N GLY A 240 -3.68 -9.53 -7.87
CA GLY A 240 -4.45 -9.45 -6.64
C GLY A 240 -3.89 -8.47 -5.61
N VAL A 241 -2.56 -8.27 -5.57
CA VAL A 241 -1.89 -7.35 -4.64
C VAL A 241 -2.19 -5.90 -5.02
N SER A 242 -2.04 -5.56 -6.32
CA SER A 242 -2.33 -4.21 -6.81
C SER A 242 -3.80 -3.84 -6.61
N GLN A 243 -4.72 -4.77 -6.91
CA GLN A 243 -6.15 -4.54 -6.72
C GLN A 243 -6.50 -4.32 -5.24
N LEU A 244 -5.99 -5.14 -4.33
CA LEU A 244 -6.21 -4.99 -2.89
C LEU A 244 -5.70 -3.64 -2.35
N ALA A 245 -4.51 -3.19 -2.79
CA ALA A 245 -3.96 -1.91 -2.38
C ALA A 245 -4.88 -0.75 -2.82
N ILE A 246 -5.36 -0.79 -4.07
CA ILE A 246 -6.25 0.22 -4.61
C ILE A 246 -7.62 0.19 -3.91
N GLU A 247 -8.20 -1.00 -3.72
CA GLU A 247 -9.50 -1.15 -3.04
C GLU A 247 -9.52 -0.59 -1.63
N ARG A 248 -8.43 -0.76 -0.87
CA ARG A 248 -8.29 -0.16 0.46
C ARG A 248 -8.29 1.37 0.44
N LEU A 249 -7.63 1.97 -0.56
CA LEU A 249 -7.59 3.42 -0.69
C LEU A 249 -8.93 4.00 -1.18
N LEU A 250 -9.77 3.17 -1.81
CA LEU A 250 -11.07 3.54 -2.34
C LEU A 250 -12.20 3.42 -1.30
N GLN A 251 -11.94 2.84 -0.13
CA GLN A 251 -12.88 2.80 1.00
C GLN A 251 -13.01 4.18 1.64
#